data_fa76e131091a12e38a5c0d3a8972b629
#
_entry.id   fa76e131091a12e38a5c0d3a8972b629
#
_cell.length_a   1.000
_cell.length_b   1.000
_cell.length_c   1.000
_cell.angle_alpha   90.00
_cell.angle_beta   90.00
_cell.angle_gamma   90.00
#
_symmetry.space_group_name_H-M   'P 1'
#
loop_
_entity.id
_entity.type
_entity.pdbx_description
1 polymer ?
#
loop_
_entity_poly.entity_id
_entity_poly.type
_entity_poly.pdbx_seq_one_letter_code
_entity_poly.pdbx_strand_id
1 'polypeptide(L)'
;MKQVYIIKKNNPKLLLFFAGWAADETPFKQYCPQGMDYMICYDYRTLDFDTSILEQYRQVNVVAWSMGVWAAPIAVPKEKLLLIAFNGTITPIGDTDGIPEKTFRDTLSGLTPASLQKFMRRMCKDSNAYKAFLAITPRRDFNEIKEELELIEKKYTQMRGITIDENGNYIYSNDDEMDAYVNDKYQYIDYDYAFIGVNDRIFPLENMKLNFDYMFDDDKLIVADCAHYDEPMFRFLLQDMWSMPIDDFLSHLRELDT
;
A
#
# COMPACT_ATOMS: atom_id res chain seq x y z
N MET A 1 11.61 7.05 4.70
CA MET A 1 10.80 5.98 5.36
C MET A 1 11.66 5.12 6.27
N LYS A 2 11.07 4.35 7.18
CA LYS A 2 11.76 3.34 7.97
C LYS A 2 11.82 2.02 7.19
N GLN A 3 12.98 1.35 7.22
CA GLN A 3 13.26 0.07 6.60
C GLN A 3 13.70 -0.90 7.70
N VAL A 4 12.86 -1.90 8.03
CA VAL A 4 13.08 -2.79 9.18
C VAL A 4 13.15 -4.23 8.72
N TYR A 5 14.31 -4.86 8.86
CA TYR A 5 14.43 -6.30 8.64
C TYR A 5 13.75 -7.09 9.75
N ILE A 6 12.82 -7.94 9.38
CA ILE A 6 12.20 -8.95 10.25
C ILE A 6 13.01 -10.26 10.16
N ILE A 7 13.42 -10.60 8.94
CA ILE A 7 14.27 -11.76 8.66
C ILE A 7 15.48 -11.27 7.86
N LYS A 8 16.68 -11.51 8.37
CA LYS A 8 17.95 -11.22 7.71
C LYS A 8 18.87 -12.42 7.88
N LYS A 9 18.81 -13.35 6.93
CA LYS A 9 19.59 -14.60 6.93
C LYS A 9 20.51 -14.74 5.72
N ASN A 10 20.65 -13.64 4.94
CA ASN A 10 21.38 -13.58 3.67
C ASN A 10 20.82 -14.57 2.63
N ASN A 11 19.51 -14.71 2.59
CA ASN A 11 18.84 -15.44 1.53
C ASN A 11 19.03 -14.73 0.18
N PRO A 12 19.01 -15.44 -0.95
CA PRO A 12 19.17 -14.84 -2.27
C PRO A 12 17.94 -14.05 -2.75
N LYS A 13 16.83 -14.15 -2.05
CA LYS A 13 15.55 -13.50 -2.32
C LYS A 13 15.19 -12.56 -1.17
N LEU A 14 14.58 -11.43 -1.51
CA LEU A 14 14.03 -10.47 -0.56
C LEU A 14 12.53 -10.31 -0.81
N LEU A 15 11.75 -10.33 0.25
CA LEU A 15 10.39 -9.80 0.27
C LEU A 15 10.43 -8.41 0.92
N LEU A 16 10.07 -7.38 0.16
CA LEU A 16 9.79 -6.04 0.66
C LEU A 16 8.28 -5.90 0.89
N PHE A 17 7.89 -5.44 2.05
CA PHE A 17 6.50 -5.09 2.32
C PHE A 17 6.38 -3.60 2.62
N PHE A 18 5.70 -2.87 1.75
CA PHE A 18 5.35 -1.46 1.96
C PHE A 18 4.01 -1.39 2.68
N ALA A 19 4.03 -1.07 3.96
CA ALA A 19 2.84 -1.04 4.80
C ALA A 19 1.99 0.22 4.55
N GLY A 20 0.77 0.24 5.10
CA GLY A 20 -0.13 1.39 5.01
C GLY A 20 0.26 2.53 5.97
N TRP A 21 -0.45 3.67 5.85
CA TRP A 21 -0.36 4.78 6.78
C TRP A 21 -0.65 4.32 8.22
N ALA A 22 0.03 4.92 9.18
CA ALA A 22 -0.03 4.62 10.61
C ALA A 22 0.47 3.23 11.01
N ALA A 23 0.95 2.41 10.07
CA ALA A 23 1.50 1.09 10.36
C ALA A 23 2.94 1.16 10.90
N ASP A 24 3.35 0.10 11.55
CA ASP A 24 4.73 -0.30 11.85
C ASP A 24 4.89 -1.81 11.62
N GLU A 25 6.02 -2.38 12.03
CA GLU A 25 6.29 -3.80 11.86
C GLU A 25 5.43 -4.71 12.77
N THR A 26 4.78 -4.17 13.80
CA THR A 26 4.13 -4.97 14.86
C THR A 26 3.07 -5.94 14.32
N PRO A 27 2.14 -5.55 13.43
CA PRO A 27 1.14 -6.47 12.88
C PRO A 27 1.74 -7.53 11.95
N PHE A 28 2.87 -7.24 11.32
CA PHE A 28 3.37 -8.00 10.17
C PHE A 28 4.61 -8.84 10.45
N LYS A 29 5.29 -8.63 11.58
CA LYS A 29 6.49 -9.38 11.97
C LYS A 29 6.25 -10.87 12.27
N GLN A 30 5.00 -11.29 12.32
CA GLN A 30 4.63 -12.68 12.52
C GLN A 30 4.79 -13.54 11.26
N TYR A 31 4.82 -12.93 10.06
CA TYR A 31 4.92 -13.65 8.80
C TYR A 31 6.38 -14.04 8.52
N CYS A 32 6.54 -15.24 7.93
CA CYS A 32 7.84 -15.84 7.71
C CYS A 32 7.92 -16.47 6.30
N PRO A 33 8.14 -15.65 5.24
CA PRO A 33 8.28 -16.18 3.88
C PRO A 33 9.49 -17.11 3.79
N GLN A 34 9.25 -18.31 3.29
CA GLN A 34 10.29 -19.36 3.25
C GLN A 34 11.39 -19.04 2.23
N GLY A 35 12.65 -19.18 2.64
CA GLY A 35 13.79 -18.97 1.75
C GLY A 35 14.04 -17.52 1.33
N MET A 36 13.42 -16.56 2.02
CA MET A 36 13.55 -15.14 1.76
C MET A 36 14.02 -14.37 2.99
N ASP A 37 14.77 -13.30 2.77
CA ASP A 37 14.86 -12.24 3.76
C ASP A 37 13.56 -11.42 3.68
N TYR A 38 13.14 -10.83 4.79
CA TYR A 38 11.89 -10.09 4.87
C TYR A 38 12.11 -8.73 5.51
N MET A 39 11.69 -7.68 4.81
CA MET A 39 11.80 -6.29 5.26
C MET A 39 10.46 -5.59 5.16
N ILE A 40 10.14 -4.79 6.16
CA ILE A 40 8.95 -3.93 6.20
C ILE A 40 9.39 -2.49 6.05
N CYS A 41 8.73 -1.77 5.13
CA CYS A 41 8.90 -0.35 4.85
C CYS A 41 7.65 0.40 5.29
N TYR A 42 7.81 1.46 6.08
CA TYR A 42 6.71 2.27 6.61
C TYR A 42 7.20 3.68 6.99
N ASP A 43 6.31 4.54 7.48
CA ASP A 43 6.61 5.92 7.86
C ASP A 43 7.00 6.80 6.66
N TYR A 44 6.00 7.18 5.86
CA TYR A 44 6.16 7.96 4.63
C TYR A 44 6.36 9.46 4.86
N ARG A 45 6.78 9.89 6.05
CA ARG A 45 7.25 11.25 6.29
C ARG A 45 8.42 11.61 5.37
N THR A 46 9.18 10.61 4.92
CA THR A 46 10.08 10.68 3.76
C THR A 46 9.86 9.48 2.86
N LEU A 47 10.11 9.63 1.55
CA LEU A 47 10.07 8.54 0.59
C LEU A 47 11.48 8.00 0.28
N ASP A 48 12.50 8.49 1.01
CA ASP A 48 13.88 8.02 0.82
C ASP A 48 13.98 6.54 1.19
N PHE A 49 14.45 5.77 0.23
CA PHE A 49 14.70 4.34 0.34
C PHE A 49 16.16 4.06 -0.02
N ASP A 50 16.86 3.30 0.82
CA ASP A 50 18.23 2.87 0.53
C ASP A 50 18.18 1.71 -0.48
N THR A 51 18.32 2.06 -1.76
CA THR A 51 18.30 1.08 -2.85
C THR A 51 19.55 0.20 -2.87
N SER A 52 20.66 0.58 -2.22
CA SER A 52 21.89 -0.20 -2.21
C SER A 52 21.71 -1.58 -1.56
N ILE A 53 20.73 -1.71 -0.67
CA ILE A 53 20.39 -2.99 -0.06
C ILE A 53 19.89 -4.03 -1.06
N LEU A 54 19.37 -3.61 -2.21
CA LEU A 54 18.79 -4.51 -3.22
C LEU A 54 19.87 -5.25 -4.01
N GLU A 55 21.07 -4.69 -4.13
CA GLU A 55 22.17 -5.23 -4.95
C GLU A 55 22.61 -6.63 -4.49
N GLN A 56 22.44 -6.95 -3.20
CA GLN A 56 22.82 -8.24 -2.63
C GLN A 56 21.84 -9.37 -2.97
N TYR A 57 20.64 -9.05 -3.50
CA TYR A 57 19.60 -10.03 -3.77
C TYR A 57 19.49 -10.35 -5.27
N ARG A 58 19.28 -11.64 -5.59
CA ARG A 58 19.03 -12.11 -6.96
C ARG A 58 17.61 -11.84 -7.42
N GLN A 59 16.69 -11.80 -6.47
CA GLN A 59 15.26 -11.56 -6.69
C GLN A 59 14.72 -10.70 -5.56
N VAL A 60 13.99 -9.66 -5.93
CA VAL A 60 13.27 -8.80 -5.00
C VAL A 60 11.80 -8.84 -5.38
N ASN A 61 10.94 -9.21 -4.44
CA ASN A 61 9.50 -9.18 -4.57
C ASN A 61 8.96 -8.09 -3.66
N VAL A 62 7.97 -7.37 -4.13
CA VAL A 62 7.35 -6.28 -3.39
C VAL A 62 5.86 -6.54 -3.22
N VAL A 63 5.40 -6.48 -1.99
CA VAL A 63 3.97 -6.38 -1.67
C VAL A 63 3.75 -5.00 -1.08
N ALA A 64 2.78 -4.28 -1.61
CA ALA A 64 2.44 -2.94 -1.16
C ALA A 64 0.96 -2.89 -0.74
N TRP A 65 0.68 -2.33 0.41
CA TRP A 65 -0.65 -2.24 0.99
C TRP A 65 -1.07 -0.80 1.26
N SER A 66 -2.32 -0.45 0.89
CA SER A 66 -2.89 0.87 1.23
C SER A 66 -2.02 2.01 0.68
N MET A 67 -1.59 2.96 1.50
CA MET A 67 -0.66 4.04 1.10
C MET A 67 0.70 3.52 0.61
N GLY A 68 1.06 2.30 0.97
CA GLY A 68 2.25 1.64 0.44
C GLY A 68 2.19 1.42 -1.07
N VAL A 69 0.99 1.27 -1.65
CA VAL A 69 0.78 1.11 -3.10
C VAL A 69 1.20 2.37 -3.86
N TRP A 70 1.01 3.55 -3.29
CA TRP A 70 1.54 4.79 -3.84
C TRP A 70 3.04 4.94 -3.60
N ALA A 71 3.53 4.55 -2.41
CA ALA A 71 4.91 4.82 -2.00
C ALA A 71 5.94 3.87 -2.64
N ALA A 72 5.59 2.60 -2.87
CA ALA A 72 6.52 1.59 -3.36
C ALA A 72 7.09 1.92 -4.75
N PRO A 73 6.29 2.29 -5.77
CA PRO A 73 6.81 2.63 -7.10
C PRO A 73 7.75 3.84 -7.11
N ILE A 74 7.62 4.74 -6.13
CA ILE A 74 8.48 5.91 -6.01
C ILE A 74 9.84 5.55 -5.37
N ALA A 75 9.81 4.55 -4.48
CA ALA A 75 10.94 4.20 -3.64
C ALA A 75 11.89 3.18 -4.30
N VAL A 76 11.34 2.22 -5.06
CA VAL A 76 12.13 1.11 -5.60
C VAL A 76 12.30 1.21 -7.13
N PRO A 77 13.47 0.90 -7.67
CA PRO A 77 13.71 0.92 -9.11
C PRO A 77 12.95 -0.21 -9.81
N LYS A 78 12.48 0.05 -11.03
CA LYS A 78 11.62 -0.84 -11.84
C LYS A 78 12.25 -2.18 -12.20
N GLU A 79 13.56 -2.29 -12.15
CA GLU A 79 14.29 -3.44 -12.69
C GLU A 79 14.27 -4.65 -11.75
N LYS A 80 13.75 -5.79 -12.22
CA LYS A 80 13.78 -7.11 -11.57
C LYS A 80 12.82 -7.33 -10.39
N LEU A 81 11.72 -6.60 -10.31
CA LEU A 81 10.75 -6.72 -9.22
C LEU A 81 9.48 -7.42 -9.68
N LEU A 82 8.97 -8.34 -8.87
CA LEU A 82 7.55 -8.68 -8.86
C LEU A 82 6.87 -7.71 -7.90
N LEU A 83 5.91 -6.95 -8.39
CA LEU A 83 5.24 -5.89 -7.64
C LEU A 83 3.74 -6.19 -7.50
N ILE A 84 3.28 -6.37 -6.27
CA ILE A 84 1.89 -6.74 -5.95
C ILE A 84 1.25 -5.63 -5.12
N ALA A 85 0.12 -5.11 -5.60
CA ALA A 85 -0.73 -4.19 -4.85
C ALA A 85 -1.76 -4.94 -4.01
N PHE A 86 -2.07 -4.42 -2.83
CA PHE A 86 -3.15 -4.90 -1.99
C PHE A 86 -3.91 -3.73 -1.36
N ASN A 87 -5.23 -3.66 -1.62
CA ASN A 87 -6.14 -2.69 -1.01
C ASN A 87 -5.60 -1.25 -0.95
N GLY A 88 -5.21 -0.73 -2.09
CA GLY A 88 -4.70 0.62 -2.27
C GLY A 88 -4.58 0.94 -3.75
N THR A 89 -4.21 2.17 -4.08
CA THR A 89 -4.04 2.66 -5.45
C THR A 89 -2.77 3.48 -5.58
N ILE A 90 -2.29 3.68 -6.80
CA ILE A 90 -1.15 4.57 -7.07
C ILE A 90 -1.55 6.05 -6.93
N THR A 91 -2.86 6.34 -6.93
CA THR A 91 -3.45 7.64 -6.64
C THR A 91 -4.03 7.62 -5.22
N PRO A 92 -3.28 8.03 -4.17
CA PRO A 92 -3.74 7.89 -2.78
C PRO A 92 -4.94 8.77 -2.46
N ILE A 93 -5.13 9.89 -3.17
CA ILE A 93 -6.21 10.85 -3.00
C ILE A 93 -6.82 11.14 -4.36
N GLY A 94 -8.12 10.90 -4.51
CA GLY A 94 -8.84 11.15 -5.77
C GLY A 94 -10.26 10.62 -5.70
N ASP A 95 -11.22 11.36 -6.26
CA ASP A 95 -12.63 11.00 -6.16
C ASP A 95 -12.99 9.76 -7.00
N THR A 96 -12.19 9.47 -8.04
CA THR A 96 -12.47 8.38 -8.98
C THR A 96 -11.52 7.18 -8.85
N ASP A 97 -10.28 7.38 -8.37
CA ASP A 97 -9.21 6.39 -8.43
C ASP A 97 -8.38 6.28 -7.15
N GLY A 98 -8.80 6.95 -6.07
CA GLY A 98 -8.15 6.96 -4.77
C GLY A 98 -9.14 7.02 -3.60
N ILE A 99 -8.67 7.43 -2.43
CA ILE A 99 -9.54 7.83 -1.33
C ILE A 99 -10.21 9.15 -1.73
N PRO A 100 -11.56 9.26 -1.71
CA PRO A 100 -12.24 10.49 -2.08
C PRO A 100 -11.69 11.70 -1.30
N GLU A 101 -11.44 12.78 -2.02
CA GLU A 101 -10.78 14.00 -1.52
C GLU A 101 -11.39 14.50 -0.21
N LYS A 102 -12.72 14.60 -0.18
CA LYS A 102 -13.43 14.99 1.04
C LYS A 102 -13.19 14.04 2.19
N THR A 103 -13.18 12.72 1.95
CA THR A 103 -12.95 11.71 2.99
C THR A 103 -11.52 11.79 3.54
N PHE A 104 -10.54 12.03 2.67
CA PHE A 104 -9.15 12.20 3.08
C PHE A 104 -9.00 13.45 3.97
N ARG A 105 -9.53 14.59 3.55
CA ARG A 105 -9.48 15.86 4.30
C ARG A 105 -10.22 15.80 5.63
N ASP A 106 -11.42 15.20 5.66
CA ASP A 106 -12.18 15.00 6.89
C ASP A 106 -11.39 14.10 7.87
N THR A 107 -10.67 13.11 7.34
CA THR A 107 -9.80 12.26 8.16
C THR A 107 -8.63 13.04 8.74
N LEU A 108 -7.94 13.82 7.91
CA LEU A 108 -6.77 14.61 8.31
C LEU A 108 -7.15 15.71 9.32
N SER A 109 -8.16 16.51 9.00
CA SER A 109 -8.61 17.63 9.85
C SER A 109 -9.24 17.18 11.18
N GLY A 110 -9.95 16.03 11.15
CA GLY A 110 -10.59 15.44 12.34
C GLY A 110 -9.72 14.43 13.08
N LEU A 111 -8.41 14.35 12.78
CA LEU A 111 -7.55 13.31 13.34
C LEU A 111 -7.23 13.55 14.80
N THR A 112 -7.66 12.61 15.63
CA THR A 112 -7.43 12.52 17.08
C THR A 112 -7.12 11.06 17.44
N PRO A 113 -6.58 10.75 18.62
CA PRO A 113 -6.41 9.36 19.06
C PRO A 113 -7.71 8.55 18.99
N ALA A 114 -8.85 9.16 19.30
CA ALA A 114 -10.15 8.49 19.24
C ALA A 114 -10.64 8.24 17.80
N SER A 115 -10.43 9.19 16.87
CA SER A 115 -10.79 8.98 15.46
C SER A 115 -9.84 7.99 14.78
N LEU A 116 -8.57 7.93 15.18
CA LEU A 116 -7.62 6.91 14.71
C LEU A 116 -8.08 5.50 15.12
N GLN A 117 -8.59 5.32 16.34
CA GLN A 117 -9.16 4.02 16.75
C GLN A 117 -10.39 3.64 15.92
N LYS A 118 -11.25 4.62 15.56
CA LYS A 118 -12.39 4.38 14.67
C LYS A 118 -11.93 4.01 13.25
N PHE A 119 -10.86 4.63 12.76
CA PHE A 119 -10.23 4.27 11.48
C PHE A 119 -9.73 2.82 11.52
N MET A 120 -8.98 2.42 12.55
CA MET A 120 -8.49 1.05 12.71
C MET A 120 -9.64 0.03 12.77
N ARG A 121 -10.76 0.38 13.44
CA ARG A 121 -11.95 -0.49 13.44
C ARG A 121 -12.57 -0.61 12.04
N ARG A 122 -12.60 0.48 11.28
CA ARG A 122 -13.16 0.50 9.91
C ARG A 122 -12.33 -0.34 8.93
N MET A 123 -11.03 -0.46 9.14
CA MET A 123 -10.17 -1.33 8.34
C MET A 123 -10.53 -2.81 8.44
N CYS A 124 -11.09 -3.24 9.58
CA CYS A 124 -11.37 -4.65 9.86
C CYS A 124 -12.77 -5.07 9.38
N LYS A 125 -12.92 -6.32 8.92
CA LYS A 125 -14.20 -6.90 8.44
C LYS A 125 -15.31 -6.80 9.49
N ASP A 126 -14.99 -7.16 10.75
CA ASP A 126 -15.95 -7.23 11.86
C ASP A 126 -15.29 -6.96 13.24
N SER A 127 -16.09 -7.11 14.28
CA SER A 127 -15.65 -6.87 15.66
C SER A 127 -14.65 -7.91 16.17
N ASN A 128 -14.66 -9.13 15.65
CA ASN A 128 -13.73 -10.17 16.05
C ASN A 128 -12.35 -9.93 15.40
N ALA A 129 -12.33 -9.61 14.12
CA ALA A 129 -11.12 -9.18 13.41
C ALA A 129 -10.50 -7.94 14.08
N TYR A 130 -11.32 -6.96 14.48
CA TYR A 130 -10.84 -5.78 15.19
C TYR A 130 -10.25 -6.13 16.57
N LYS A 131 -10.87 -7.02 17.34
CA LYS A 131 -10.31 -7.48 18.63
C LYS A 131 -8.96 -8.18 18.45
N ALA A 132 -8.83 -9.02 17.42
CA ALA A 132 -7.56 -9.66 17.07
C ALA A 132 -6.49 -8.62 16.68
N PHE A 133 -6.86 -7.63 15.86
CA PHE A 133 -5.97 -6.53 15.47
C PHE A 133 -5.49 -5.70 16.66
N LEU A 134 -6.33 -5.46 17.67
CA LEU A 134 -5.95 -4.71 18.88
C LEU A 134 -4.79 -5.34 19.66
N ALA A 135 -4.61 -6.66 19.57
CA ALA A 135 -3.48 -7.35 20.21
C ALA A 135 -2.12 -7.07 19.52
N ILE A 136 -2.17 -6.66 18.27
CA ILE A 136 -1.00 -6.40 17.41
C ILE A 136 -0.99 -4.98 16.83
N THR A 137 -1.71 -4.05 17.45
CA THR A 137 -1.80 -2.65 17.01
C THR A 137 -0.41 -2.03 16.87
N PRO A 138 -0.16 -1.24 15.81
CA PRO A 138 1.05 -0.43 15.67
C PRO A 138 1.33 0.44 16.91
N ARG A 139 2.60 0.67 17.22
CA ARG A 139 3.05 1.34 18.44
C ARG A 139 3.67 2.71 18.18
N ARG A 140 3.36 3.30 17.04
CA ARG A 140 3.89 4.61 16.66
C ARG A 140 3.25 5.73 17.49
N ASP A 141 4.01 6.81 17.71
CA ASP A 141 3.50 8.02 18.32
C ASP A 141 2.42 8.67 17.45
N PHE A 142 1.38 9.18 18.11
CA PHE A 142 0.23 9.79 17.44
C PHE A 142 0.63 11.02 16.59
N ASN A 143 1.57 11.85 17.08
CA ASN A 143 2.00 13.03 16.34
C ASN A 143 2.80 12.64 15.09
N GLU A 144 3.60 11.56 15.14
CA GLU A 144 4.27 11.02 13.96
C GLU A 144 3.27 10.50 12.92
N ILE A 145 2.21 9.82 13.36
CA ILE A 145 1.14 9.32 12.49
C ILE A 145 0.39 10.49 11.81
N LYS A 146 0.12 11.55 12.57
CA LYS A 146 -0.53 12.76 12.04
C LYS A 146 0.37 13.47 11.02
N GLU A 147 1.62 13.72 11.39
CA GLU A 147 2.62 14.33 10.51
C GLU A 147 2.80 13.52 9.21
N GLU A 148 2.78 12.19 9.30
CA GLU A 148 2.86 11.31 8.13
C GLU A 148 1.71 11.57 7.15
N LEU A 149 0.48 11.67 7.64
CA LEU A 149 -0.70 11.90 6.78
C LEU A 149 -0.64 13.29 6.13
N GLU A 150 -0.23 14.32 6.87
CA GLU A 150 0.00 15.68 6.37
C GLU A 150 1.08 15.70 5.25
N LEU A 151 2.15 14.94 5.44
CA LEU A 151 3.24 14.88 4.48
C LEU A 151 2.91 13.99 3.26
N ILE A 152 2.08 12.97 3.40
CA ILE A 152 1.53 12.21 2.25
C ILE A 152 0.72 13.15 1.36
N GLU A 153 -0.24 13.90 1.93
CA GLU A 153 -1.02 14.89 1.17
C GLU A 153 -0.11 15.89 0.45
N LYS A 154 0.79 16.51 1.19
CA LYS A 154 1.73 17.50 0.65
C LYS A 154 2.59 16.96 -0.49
N LYS A 155 3.16 15.76 -0.31
CA LYS A 155 4.01 15.15 -1.34
C LYS A 155 3.20 14.78 -2.58
N TYR A 156 2.03 14.16 -2.38
CA TYR A 156 1.17 13.79 -3.48
C TYR A 156 0.73 15.00 -4.30
N THR A 157 0.24 16.06 -3.63
CA THR A 157 -0.19 17.29 -4.31
C THR A 157 0.96 17.98 -5.05
N GLN A 158 2.15 18.05 -4.43
CA GLN A 158 3.35 18.60 -5.09
C GLN A 158 3.76 17.79 -6.33
N MET A 159 3.71 16.46 -6.24
CA MET A 159 4.06 15.58 -7.35
C MET A 159 3.08 15.70 -8.54
N ARG A 160 1.81 15.98 -8.26
CA ARG A 160 0.74 16.08 -9.25
C ARG A 160 0.45 17.53 -9.69
N GLY A 161 1.19 18.52 -9.20
CA GLY A 161 0.91 19.92 -9.49
C GLY A 161 -0.46 20.40 -8.96
N ILE A 162 -1.00 19.71 -7.95
CA ILE A 162 -2.28 20.05 -7.33
C ILE A 162 -2.05 21.14 -6.29
N THR A 163 -2.87 22.19 -6.29
CA THR A 163 -2.92 23.20 -5.22
C THR A 163 -4.15 23.00 -4.35
N ILE A 164 -4.07 23.45 -3.10
CA ILE A 164 -5.21 23.41 -2.17
C ILE A 164 -5.65 24.86 -1.93
N ASP A 165 -6.94 25.17 -2.17
CA ASP A 165 -7.50 26.50 -1.95
C ASP A 165 -7.73 26.81 -0.47
N GLU A 166 -8.19 28.03 -0.15
CA GLU A 166 -8.48 28.48 1.22
C GLU A 166 -9.61 27.69 1.91
N ASN A 167 -10.49 27.04 1.12
CA ASN A 167 -11.55 26.16 1.61
C ASN A 167 -11.11 24.70 1.73
N GLY A 168 -9.87 24.41 1.35
CA GLY A 168 -9.28 23.09 1.34
C GLY A 168 -9.65 22.24 0.12
N ASN A 169 -10.15 22.79 -0.98
CA ASN A 169 -10.43 22.05 -2.20
C ASN A 169 -9.15 21.81 -3.00
N TYR A 170 -9.02 20.64 -3.60
CA TYR A 170 -7.93 20.32 -4.50
C TYR A 170 -8.20 20.94 -5.87
N ILE A 171 -7.27 21.74 -6.36
CA ILE A 171 -7.32 22.40 -7.65
C ILE A 171 -6.26 21.77 -8.54
N TYR A 172 -6.71 21.07 -9.56
CA TYR A 172 -5.85 20.40 -10.54
C TYR A 172 -5.40 21.43 -11.58
N SER A 173 -4.12 21.43 -11.91
CA SER A 173 -3.63 22.19 -13.06
C SER A 173 -4.07 21.49 -14.34
N ASN A 174 -4.61 22.25 -15.30
CA ASN A 174 -4.93 21.74 -16.64
C ASN A 174 -3.68 21.76 -17.56
N ASP A 175 -2.51 21.48 -17.00
CA ASP A 175 -1.25 21.63 -17.71
C ASP A 175 -0.74 20.24 -18.15
N ASP A 176 -0.94 19.92 -19.44
CA ASP A 176 -0.45 18.69 -20.07
C ASP A 176 1.08 18.52 -19.90
N GLU A 177 1.84 19.63 -19.74
CA GLU A 177 3.27 19.60 -19.47
C GLU A 177 3.57 19.07 -18.06
N MET A 178 2.70 19.33 -17.07
CA MET A 178 2.86 18.83 -15.71
C MET A 178 2.64 17.32 -15.64
N ASP A 179 1.64 16.81 -16.35
CA ASP A 179 1.39 15.36 -16.43
C ASP A 179 2.56 14.65 -17.15
N ALA A 180 3.11 15.23 -18.19
CA ALA A 180 4.30 14.72 -18.87
C ALA A 180 5.53 14.76 -17.94
N TYR A 181 5.73 15.84 -17.17
CA TYR A 181 6.81 15.97 -16.19
C TYR A 181 6.71 14.95 -15.05
N VAL A 182 5.50 14.71 -14.54
CA VAL A 182 5.25 13.69 -13.51
C VAL A 182 5.54 12.31 -14.06
N ASN A 183 5.08 12.01 -15.28
CA ASN A 183 5.32 10.73 -15.95
C ASN A 183 6.81 10.47 -16.24
N ASP A 184 7.56 11.50 -16.63
CA ASP A 184 8.99 11.40 -16.93
C ASP A 184 9.82 11.24 -15.65
N LYS A 185 9.50 12.01 -14.60
CA LYS A 185 10.26 12.06 -13.36
C LYS A 185 9.99 10.90 -12.41
N TYR A 186 8.77 10.40 -12.39
CA TYR A 186 8.32 9.34 -11.49
C TYR A 186 7.88 8.11 -12.27
N GLN A 187 8.64 7.69 -13.29
CA GLN A 187 8.36 6.53 -14.14
C GLN A 187 7.40 5.56 -13.46
N TYR A 188 6.12 5.57 -13.88
CA TYR A 188 5.12 4.68 -13.29
C TYR A 188 5.61 3.25 -13.41
N ILE A 189 5.89 2.64 -12.26
CA ILE A 189 6.13 1.21 -12.19
C ILE A 189 4.75 0.57 -12.24
N ASP A 190 4.48 -0.17 -13.31
CA ASP A 190 3.26 -0.96 -13.40
C ASP A 190 3.34 -2.09 -12.38
N TYR A 191 2.29 -2.28 -11.61
CA TYR A 191 2.13 -3.45 -10.78
C TYR A 191 1.97 -4.70 -11.66
N ASP A 192 2.46 -5.85 -11.20
CA ASP A 192 2.24 -7.14 -11.89
C ASP A 192 0.88 -7.73 -11.55
N TYR A 193 0.41 -7.52 -10.31
CA TYR A 193 -0.89 -7.97 -9.80
C TYR A 193 -1.47 -6.97 -8.82
N ALA A 194 -2.78 -6.89 -8.74
CA ALA A 194 -3.49 -6.19 -7.68
C ALA A 194 -4.58 -7.07 -7.07
N PHE A 195 -4.61 -7.12 -5.75
CA PHE A 195 -5.65 -7.74 -4.94
C PHE A 195 -6.49 -6.64 -4.31
N ILE A 196 -7.79 -6.62 -4.58
CA ILE A 196 -8.71 -5.60 -4.07
C ILE A 196 -9.89 -6.24 -3.34
N GLY A 197 -10.20 -5.70 -2.17
CA GLY A 197 -11.23 -6.24 -1.29
C GLY A 197 -12.61 -5.64 -1.53
N VAL A 198 -13.63 -6.49 -1.75
CA VAL A 198 -15.03 -6.04 -1.87
C VAL A 198 -15.57 -5.41 -0.57
N ASN A 199 -14.95 -5.71 0.57
CA ASN A 199 -15.32 -5.18 1.88
C ASN A 199 -14.35 -4.09 2.37
N ASP A 200 -13.51 -3.55 1.50
CA ASP A 200 -12.66 -2.41 1.84
C ASP A 200 -13.53 -1.17 2.11
N ARG A 201 -13.36 -0.58 3.31
CA ARG A 201 -14.09 0.63 3.71
C ARG A 201 -13.19 1.86 3.78
N ILE A 202 -11.96 1.75 3.27
CA ILE A 202 -10.98 2.83 3.19
C ILE A 202 -10.84 3.29 1.76
N PHE A 203 -10.50 2.39 0.84
CA PHE A 203 -10.52 2.63 -0.59
C PHE A 203 -11.82 2.07 -1.18
N PRO A 204 -12.64 2.89 -1.86
CA PRO A 204 -13.82 2.39 -2.56
C PRO A 204 -13.42 1.34 -3.61
N LEU A 205 -14.17 0.24 -3.69
CA LEU A 205 -13.91 -0.83 -4.64
C LEU A 205 -13.84 -0.32 -6.08
N GLU A 206 -14.80 0.52 -6.48
CA GLU A 206 -14.85 1.06 -7.84
C GLU A 206 -13.66 1.95 -8.16
N ASN A 207 -13.15 2.72 -7.17
CA ASN A 207 -11.96 3.52 -7.36
C ASN A 207 -10.70 2.66 -7.52
N MET A 208 -10.59 1.56 -6.76
CA MET A 208 -9.49 0.61 -6.93
C MET A 208 -9.56 -0.07 -8.29
N LYS A 209 -10.74 -0.50 -8.75
CA LYS A 209 -10.92 -1.04 -10.09
C LYS A 209 -10.49 -0.06 -11.15
N LEU A 210 -11.02 1.17 -11.15
CA LEU A 210 -10.68 2.20 -12.13
C LEU A 210 -9.17 2.51 -12.16
N ASN A 211 -8.52 2.51 -11.00
CA ASN A 211 -7.07 2.76 -10.91
C ASN A 211 -6.25 1.69 -11.64
N PHE A 212 -6.69 0.44 -11.60
CA PHE A 212 -5.97 -0.69 -12.20
C PHE A 212 -6.47 -1.10 -13.58
N ASP A 213 -7.70 -0.75 -13.99
CA ASP A 213 -8.26 -1.10 -15.30
C ASP A 213 -7.39 -0.62 -16.49
N TYR A 214 -6.66 0.48 -16.31
CA TYR A 214 -5.72 1.00 -17.32
C TYR A 214 -4.37 0.27 -17.35
N MET A 215 -4.06 -0.52 -16.32
CA MET A 215 -2.75 -1.18 -16.17
C MET A 215 -2.79 -2.66 -16.52
N PHE A 216 -3.94 -3.30 -16.39
CA PHE A 216 -4.05 -4.75 -16.40
C PHE A 216 -4.95 -5.28 -17.50
N ASP A 217 -4.52 -6.42 -18.06
CA ASP A 217 -5.43 -7.38 -18.65
C ASP A 217 -6.22 -8.08 -17.53
N ASP A 218 -7.41 -8.59 -17.81
CA ASP A 218 -8.42 -9.09 -16.85
C ASP A 218 -7.93 -10.13 -15.82
N ASP A 219 -6.80 -10.80 -16.05
CA ASP A 219 -6.28 -11.88 -15.19
C ASP A 219 -5.31 -11.41 -14.08
N LYS A 220 -5.00 -10.11 -14.01
CA LYS A 220 -4.05 -9.53 -13.05
C LYS A 220 -4.71 -8.75 -11.92
N LEU A 221 -5.98 -8.42 -12.07
CA LEU A 221 -6.79 -7.75 -11.06
C LEU A 221 -7.68 -8.79 -10.36
N ILE A 222 -7.33 -9.13 -9.12
CA ILE A 222 -8.03 -10.13 -8.31
C ILE A 222 -8.95 -9.44 -7.31
N VAL A 223 -10.26 -9.70 -7.44
CA VAL A 223 -11.29 -9.17 -6.54
C VAL A 223 -11.60 -10.21 -5.46
N ALA A 224 -11.26 -9.94 -4.21
CA ALA A 224 -11.38 -10.90 -3.11
C ALA A 224 -12.40 -10.49 -2.05
N ASP A 225 -13.03 -11.46 -1.37
CA ASP A 225 -13.91 -11.21 -0.20
C ASP A 225 -13.09 -10.88 1.05
N CYS A 226 -12.40 -9.75 1.02
CA CYS A 226 -11.58 -9.27 2.12
C CYS A 226 -11.85 -7.81 2.49
N ALA A 227 -11.48 -7.44 3.72
CA ALA A 227 -11.52 -6.07 4.21
C ALA A 227 -10.18 -5.36 3.97
N HIS A 228 -10.09 -4.05 4.27
CA HIS A 228 -8.87 -3.27 4.12
C HIS A 228 -7.68 -3.90 4.86
N TYR A 229 -7.88 -4.31 6.12
CA TYR A 229 -6.98 -5.16 6.89
C TYR A 229 -7.61 -6.55 7.01
N ASP A 230 -6.99 -7.54 6.40
CA ASP A 230 -7.46 -8.92 6.36
C ASP A 230 -6.30 -9.88 6.65
N GLU A 231 -6.33 -10.55 7.82
CA GLU A 231 -5.22 -11.40 8.27
C GLU A 231 -4.98 -12.59 7.33
N PRO A 232 -6.01 -13.32 6.85
CA PRO A 232 -5.82 -14.37 5.87
C PRO A 232 -5.13 -13.91 4.58
N MET A 233 -5.50 -12.74 4.04
CA MET A 233 -4.85 -12.19 2.86
C MET A 233 -3.41 -11.77 3.14
N PHE A 234 -3.11 -11.17 4.29
CA PHE A 234 -1.73 -10.87 4.65
C PHE A 234 -0.89 -12.14 4.83
N ARG A 235 -1.44 -13.18 5.42
CA ARG A 235 -0.77 -14.48 5.53
C ARG A 235 -0.44 -15.04 4.15
N PHE A 236 -1.41 -15.03 3.25
CA PHE A 236 -1.22 -15.45 1.87
C PHE A 236 -0.12 -14.61 1.19
N LEU A 237 -0.26 -13.29 1.13
CA LEU A 237 0.63 -12.39 0.39
C LEU A 237 2.04 -12.26 1.00
N LEU A 238 2.18 -12.35 2.32
CA LEU A 238 3.47 -12.14 3.00
C LEU A 238 4.17 -13.44 3.38
N GLN A 239 3.52 -14.59 3.26
CA GLN A 239 4.10 -15.87 3.66
C GLN A 239 3.83 -16.99 2.66
N ASP A 240 2.57 -17.39 2.44
CA ASP A 240 2.24 -18.69 1.88
C ASP A 240 2.50 -18.78 0.38
N MET A 241 2.17 -17.73 -0.39
CA MET A 241 2.34 -17.71 -1.84
C MET A 241 3.77 -17.93 -2.31
N TRP A 242 4.76 -17.57 -1.51
CA TRP A 242 6.18 -17.69 -1.86
C TRP A 242 6.74 -19.12 -1.78
N SER A 243 5.97 -20.03 -1.20
CA SER A 243 6.28 -21.47 -1.11
C SER A 243 5.49 -22.30 -2.11
N MET A 244 4.53 -21.70 -2.83
CA MET A 244 3.68 -22.41 -3.80
C MET A 244 4.40 -22.60 -5.13
N PRO A 245 4.20 -23.74 -5.81
CA PRO A 245 4.47 -23.87 -7.23
C PRO A 245 3.67 -22.83 -8.02
N ILE A 246 4.22 -22.36 -9.14
CA ILE A 246 3.57 -21.31 -9.95
C ILE A 246 2.16 -21.71 -10.44
N ASP A 247 1.98 -22.98 -10.79
CA ASP A 247 0.69 -23.49 -11.27
C ASP A 247 -0.36 -23.51 -10.15
N ASP A 248 0.05 -23.84 -8.92
CA ASP A 248 -0.83 -23.80 -7.75
C ASP A 248 -1.18 -22.36 -7.38
N PHE A 249 -0.23 -21.44 -7.51
CA PHE A 249 -0.45 -20.01 -7.32
C PHE A 249 -1.52 -19.49 -8.31
N LEU A 250 -1.37 -19.77 -9.60
CA LEU A 250 -2.33 -19.34 -10.63
C LEU A 250 -3.72 -19.98 -10.42
N SER A 251 -3.77 -21.22 -9.93
CA SER A 251 -5.05 -21.89 -9.59
C SER A 251 -5.71 -21.23 -8.39
N HIS A 252 -4.94 -20.90 -7.36
CA HIS A 252 -5.45 -20.22 -6.15
C HIS A 252 -5.98 -18.82 -6.46
N LEU A 253 -5.34 -18.08 -7.37
CA LEU A 253 -5.84 -16.78 -7.81
C LEU A 253 -7.24 -16.88 -8.42
N ARG A 254 -7.49 -17.91 -9.24
CA ARG A 254 -8.81 -18.13 -9.87
C ARG A 254 -9.90 -18.50 -8.86
N GLU A 255 -9.54 -19.12 -7.73
CA GLU A 255 -10.48 -19.45 -6.64
C GLU A 255 -10.86 -18.24 -5.81
N LEU A 256 -10.00 -17.22 -5.73
CA LEU A 256 -10.27 -15.97 -5.00
C LEU A 256 -11.20 -15.04 -5.78
N ASP A 257 -11.32 -15.22 -7.10
CA ASP A 257 -12.13 -14.41 -8.01
C ASP A 257 -13.57 -14.92 -8.16
N THR A 258 -13.94 -16.00 -7.43
CA THR A 258 -15.29 -16.60 -7.43
C THR A 258 -16.04 -16.32 -6.14
#